data_951e84ce96b84a3d4576f448ddf017c2
#
_entry.id   951e84ce96b84a3d4576f448ddf017c2
#
_cell.length_a   1.000
_cell.length_b   1.000
_cell.length_c   1.000
_cell.angle_alpha   90.00
_cell.angle_beta   90.00
_cell.angle_gamma   90.00
#
_symmetry.space_group_name_H-M   'P 1'
#
loop_
_entity.id
_entity.type
_entity.pdbx_description
1 polymer ?
#
loop_
_entity_poly.entity_id
_entity_poly.type
_entity_poly.pdbx_seq_one_letter_code
_entity_poly.pdbx_strand_id
1 'polypeptide(L)'
;FHTDARSKKIKDLGISQVSSVIGYDPAQKIQIRLKGFLKWSHKNKDTLEAWEKSQDISKKCYSVKDGSTSIISTPSSHDFHIKDVALEDGYENFSILYFYFNSLEFLYLQRSGHRRCKFEWSNGKLQSFWLVP
;
A
#
# COMPACT_ATOMS: atom_id res chain seq x y z
N PHE A 1 2.74 4.43 -1.50
CA PHE A 1 2.78 3.03 -1.95
C PHE A 1 2.66 2.96 -3.45
N HIS A 2 3.41 2.05 -4.10
CA HIS A 2 3.24 1.75 -5.52
C HIS A 2 2.16 0.69 -5.71
N THR A 3 1.41 0.77 -6.79
CA THR A 3 0.33 -0.18 -7.10
C THR A 3 0.06 -0.24 -8.60
N ASP A 4 -0.56 -1.35 -9.02
CA ASP A 4 -1.05 -1.53 -10.38
C ASP A 4 -2.42 -0.84 -10.52
N ALA A 5 -2.54 0.04 -11.53
CA ALA A 5 -3.78 0.77 -11.85
C ALA A 5 -4.95 -0.17 -12.18
N ARG A 6 -4.66 -1.37 -12.66
CA ARG A 6 -5.65 -2.40 -13.03
C ARG A 6 -6.19 -3.17 -11.83
N SER A 7 -5.58 -3.02 -10.64
CA SER A 7 -5.92 -3.79 -9.45
C SER A 7 -7.33 -3.45 -8.92
N LYS A 8 -7.97 -4.44 -8.28
CA LYS A 8 -9.29 -4.26 -7.68
C LYS A 8 -9.34 -3.11 -6.68
N LYS A 9 -8.26 -2.88 -5.90
CA LYS A 9 -8.20 -1.79 -4.92
C LYS A 9 -8.38 -0.40 -5.56
N ILE A 10 -7.94 -0.19 -6.81
CA ILE A 10 -8.16 1.08 -7.52
C ILE A 10 -9.63 1.25 -7.88
N LYS A 11 -10.31 0.18 -8.28
CA LYS A 11 -11.76 0.19 -8.51
C LYS A 11 -12.53 0.49 -7.24
N ASP A 12 -12.13 -0.14 -6.13
CA ASP A 12 -12.75 0.04 -4.81
C ASP A 12 -12.59 1.48 -4.30
N LEU A 13 -11.46 2.17 -4.60
CA LEU A 13 -11.24 3.59 -4.27
C LEU A 13 -12.20 4.53 -5.00
N GLY A 14 -12.73 4.14 -6.15
CA GLY A 14 -13.79 4.89 -6.84
C GLY A 14 -15.11 4.89 -6.06
N ILE A 15 -15.31 3.93 -5.13
CA ILE A 15 -16.49 3.79 -4.30
C ILE A 15 -16.27 4.42 -2.92
N SER A 16 -15.14 4.12 -2.28
CA SER A 16 -14.77 4.65 -0.97
C SER A 16 -13.27 4.83 -0.86
N GLN A 17 -12.85 5.98 -0.40
CA GLN A 17 -11.44 6.30 -0.12
C GLN A 17 -11.04 5.92 1.31
N VAL A 18 -11.99 5.60 2.18
CA VAL A 18 -11.72 5.21 3.57
C VAL A 18 -10.89 3.92 3.58
N SER A 19 -9.79 3.96 4.30
CA SER A 19 -8.80 2.88 4.29
C SER A 19 -8.10 2.74 5.62
N SER A 20 -7.53 1.58 5.85
CA SER A 20 -6.65 1.33 6.99
C SER A 20 -5.38 0.60 6.56
N VAL A 21 -4.31 0.87 7.29
CA VAL A 21 -3.03 0.19 7.13
C VAL A 21 -2.67 -0.45 8.46
N ILE A 22 -2.18 -1.68 8.41
CA ILE A 22 -1.67 -2.39 9.57
C ILE A 22 -0.22 -2.81 9.30
N GLY A 23 0.63 -2.62 10.30
CA GLY A 23 2.02 -3.07 10.29
C GLY A 23 2.35 -3.77 11.59
N TYR A 24 3.27 -4.74 11.54
CA TYR A 24 3.77 -5.44 12.72
C TYR A 24 5.28 -5.62 12.63
N ASP A 25 5.99 -5.20 13.67
CA ASP A 25 7.40 -5.46 13.86
C ASP A 25 7.57 -6.62 14.86
N PRO A 26 7.99 -7.81 14.39
CA PRO A 26 8.14 -8.98 15.26
C PRO A 26 9.33 -8.85 16.23
N ALA A 27 10.36 -8.09 15.89
CA ALA A 27 11.53 -7.90 16.76
C ALA A 27 11.18 -7.02 17.97
N GLN A 28 10.45 -5.94 17.73
CA GLN A 28 9.98 -5.03 18.80
C GLN A 28 8.64 -5.45 19.39
N LYS A 29 7.93 -6.39 18.76
CA LYS A 29 6.57 -6.84 19.13
C LYS A 29 5.56 -5.70 19.14
N ILE A 30 5.68 -4.81 18.17
CA ILE A 30 4.85 -3.63 18.02
C ILE A 30 3.92 -3.81 16.82
N GLN A 31 2.62 -3.60 17.03
CA GLN A 31 1.64 -3.46 15.97
C GLN A 31 1.20 -2.01 15.85
N ILE A 32 1.13 -1.51 14.64
CA ILE A 32 0.59 -0.19 14.32
C ILE A 32 -0.62 -0.37 13.41
N ARG A 33 -1.70 0.35 13.72
CA ARG A 33 -2.88 0.48 12.87
C ARG A 33 -3.12 1.94 12.57
N LEU A 34 -3.21 2.26 11.29
CA LEU A 34 -3.53 3.60 10.81
C LEU A 34 -4.91 3.57 10.16
N LYS A 35 -5.73 4.59 10.43
CA LYS A 35 -7.01 4.81 9.73
C LYS A 35 -6.99 6.17 9.06
N GLY A 36 -7.58 6.25 7.89
CA GLY A 36 -7.60 7.47 7.10
C GLY A 36 -8.19 7.23 5.72
N PHE A 37 -7.61 7.87 4.72
CA PHE A 37 -8.07 7.76 3.35
C PHE A 37 -6.90 7.68 2.37
N LEU A 38 -7.15 7.05 1.23
CA LEU A 38 -6.22 6.94 0.12
C LEU A 38 -6.59 7.92 -0.98
N LYS A 39 -5.56 8.54 -1.57
CA LYS A 39 -5.66 9.21 -2.87
C LYS A 39 -4.85 8.44 -3.89
N TRP A 40 -5.40 8.28 -5.06
CA TRP A 40 -4.77 7.64 -6.20
C TRP A 40 -4.18 8.69 -7.14
N SER A 41 -2.98 8.40 -7.65
CA SER A 41 -2.28 9.21 -8.63
C SER A 41 -1.75 8.32 -9.75
N HIS A 42 -1.95 8.76 -11.00
CA HIS A 42 -1.62 8.00 -12.19
C HIS A 42 -1.22 8.93 -13.34
N LYS A 43 -0.21 8.56 -14.13
CA LYS A 43 0.25 9.28 -15.33
C LYS A 43 0.48 10.79 -15.11
N ASN A 44 1.22 11.13 -14.07
CA ASN A 44 1.61 12.51 -13.77
C ASN A 44 3.10 12.59 -13.37
N LYS A 45 3.56 13.78 -13.05
CA LYS A 45 4.97 14.03 -12.69
C LYS A 45 5.44 13.14 -11.54
N ASP A 46 4.68 13.02 -10.47
CA ASP A 46 5.07 12.22 -9.30
C ASP A 46 5.19 10.74 -9.63
N THR A 47 4.25 10.21 -10.45
CA THR A 47 4.30 8.81 -10.89
C THR A 47 5.46 8.57 -11.83
N LEU A 48 5.81 9.52 -12.69
CA LEU A 48 6.96 9.38 -13.58
C LEU A 48 8.28 9.36 -12.78
N GLU A 49 8.46 10.30 -11.87
CA GLU A 49 9.66 10.33 -11.01
C GLU A 49 9.82 9.05 -10.17
N ALA A 50 8.73 8.52 -9.64
CA ALA A 50 8.75 7.28 -8.88
C ALA A 50 9.05 6.06 -9.77
N TRP A 51 8.51 6.04 -11.00
CA TRP A 51 8.80 5.01 -11.98
C TRP A 51 10.28 4.99 -12.36
N GLU A 52 10.84 6.13 -12.70
CA GLU A 52 12.27 6.26 -13.07
C GLU A 52 13.20 5.76 -11.96
N LYS A 53 12.87 6.05 -10.69
CA LYS A 53 13.63 5.61 -9.51
C LYS A 53 13.40 4.14 -9.13
N SER A 54 12.41 3.49 -9.72
CA SER A 54 12.10 2.09 -9.41
C SER A 54 13.11 1.14 -10.06
N GLN A 55 13.45 0.06 -9.35
CA GLN A 55 14.30 -1.00 -9.88
C GLN A 55 13.56 -1.79 -10.97
N ASP A 56 14.29 -2.30 -11.95
CA ASP A 56 13.73 -3.06 -13.07
C ASP A 56 12.95 -4.29 -12.63
N ILE A 57 13.41 -4.97 -11.58
CA ILE A 57 12.69 -6.10 -10.99
C ILE A 57 11.30 -5.71 -10.47
N SER A 58 11.13 -4.48 -10.00
CA SER A 58 9.84 -3.95 -9.56
C SER A 58 8.98 -3.50 -10.75
N LYS A 59 9.59 -2.88 -11.76
CA LYS A 59 8.90 -2.43 -12.99
C LYS A 59 8.25 -3.60 -13.73
N LYS A 60 8.94 -4.73 -13.77
CA LYS A 60 8.45 -5.95 -14.43
C LYS A 60 7.05 -6.37 -13.95
N CYS A 61 6.69 -6.14 -12.67
CA CYS A 61 5.38 -6.48 -12.14
C CYS A 61 4.22 -5.69 -12.79
N TYR A 62 4.52 -4.54 -13.38
CA TYR A 62 3.53 -3.69 -14.07
C TYR A 62 3.51 -3.94 -15.58
N SER A 63 4.58 -4.54 -16.13
CA SER A 63 4.74 -4.80 -17.57
C SER A 63 4.11 -6.11 -18.03
N VAL A 64 3.59 -6.92 -17.10
CA VAL A 64 2.90 -8.17 -17.43
C VAL A 64 1.50 -7.92 -17.98
N LYS A 65 1.01 -8.86 -18.80
CA LYS A 65 -0.27 -8.75 -19.50
C LYS A 65 -1.45 -8.56 -18.55
N ASP A 66 -1.52 -9.35 -17.49
CA ASP A 66 -2.67 -9.38 -16.60
C ASP A 66 -2.39 -8.56 -15.34
N GLY A 67 -3.39 -7.82 -14.88
CA GLY A 67 -3.31 -7.04 -13.64
C GLY A 67 -3.29 -7.93 -12.40
N SER A 68 -2.74 -7.41 -11.31
CA SER A 68 -2.73 -8.09 -10.01
C SER A 68 -4.14 -8.55 -9.61
N THR A 69 -4.25 -9.78 -9.10
CA THR A 69 -5.49 -10.47 -8.70
C THR A 69 -6.37 -10.98 -9.86
N SER A 70 -5.90 -10.93 -11.11
CA SER A 70 -6.59 -11.59 -12.23
C SER A 70 -6.58 -13.11 -12.05
N ILE A 71 -7.65 -13.76 -12.49
CA ILE A 71 -7.74 -15.22 -12.51
C ILE A 71 -6.97 -15.73 -13.72
N ILE A 72 -6.06 -16.67 -13.48
CA ILE A 72 -5.23 -17.31 -14.50
C ILE A 72 -5.45 -18.81 -14.49
N SER A 73 -5.23 -19.47 -15.61
CA SER A 73 -5.46 -20.92 -15.76
C SER A 73 -4.40 -21.75 -15.04
N THR A 74 -3.15 -21.32 -15.07
CA THR A 74 -2.00 -21.99 -14.42
C THR A 74 -1.03 -20.97 -13.88
N PRO A 75 -0.32 -21.24 -12.78
CA PRO A 75 0.68 -20.34 -12.24
C PRO A 75 1.79 -20.01 -13.26
N SER A 76 2.20 -20.99 -14.03
CA SER A 76 3.27 -20.85 -15.05
C SER A 76 2.92 -19.92 -16.21
N SER A 77 1.65 -19.55 -16.39
CA SER A 77 1.27 -18.59 -17.44
C SER A 77 1.83 -17.17 -17.21
N HIS A 78 2.35 -16.92 -16.01
CA HIS A 78 3.02 -15.67 -15.62
C HIS A 78 4.54 -15.81 -15.42
N ASP A 79 5.10 -16.99 -15.73
CA ASP A 79 6.55 -17.18 -15.67
C ASP A 79 7.18 -16.51 -16.89
N PHE A 80 8.08 -15.56 -16.67
CA PHE A 80 8.82 -14.90 -17.72
C PHE A 80 10.17 -14.37 -17.20
N HIS A 81 11.13 -14.23 -18.10
CA HIS A 81 12.39 -13.58 -17.80
C HIS A 81 12.27 -12.07 -18.00
N ILE A 82 12.97 -11.28 -17.18
CA ILE A 82 12.95 -9.81 -17.25
C ILE A 82 13.35 -9.30 -18.66
N LYS A 83 14.18 -10.06 -19.37
CA LYS A 83 14.64 -9.74 -20.73
C LYS A 83 13.54 -9.85 -21.80
N ASP A 84 12.48 -10.58 -21.52
CA ASP A 84 11.38 -10.83 -22.45
C ASP A 84 10.25 -9.82 -22.32
N VAL A 85 10.41 -8.81 -21.44
CA VAL A 85 9.38 -7.84 -21.12
C VAL A 85 9.88 -6.43 -21.41
N ALA A 86 9.12 -5.68 -22.18
CA ALA A 86 9.33 -4.24 -22.36
C ALA A 86 8.95 -3.52 -21.05
N LEU A 87 9.95 -3.15 -20.27
CA LEU A 87 9.71 -2.57 -18.93
C LEU A 87 8.99 -1.23 -19.01
N GLU A 88 9.26 -0.44 -20.03
CA GLU A 88 8.67 0.87 -20.26
C GLU A 88 7.15 0.82 -20.40
N ASP A 89 6.61 -0.24 -20.98
CA ASP A 89 5.17 -0.44 -21.14
C ASP A 89 4.46 -0.56 -19.78
N GLY A 90 5.20 -0.96 -18.75
CA GLY A 90 4.70 -1.06 -17.38
C GLY A 90 4.28 0.26 -16.76
N TYR A 91 4.82 1.40 -17.22
CA TYR A 91 4.42 2.71 -16.75
C TYR A 91 2.92 2.98 -16.96
N GLU A 92 2.35 2.45 -18.03
CA GLU A 92 0.91 2.53 -18.31
C GLU A 92 0.04 1.95 -17.21
N ASN A 93 0.57 1.01 -16.43
CA ASN A 93 -0.12 0.34 -15.34
C ASN A 93 0.36 0.80 -13.95
N PHE A 94 1.44 1.59 -13.90
CA PHE A 94 2.03 2.04 -12.65
C PHE A 94 1.24 3.20 -12.03
N SER A 95 1.04 3.12 -10.72
CA SER A 95 0.31 4.13 -9.96
C SER A 95 0.87 4.31 -8.55
N ILE A 96 0.60 5.46 -7.96
CA ILE A 96 0.92 5.77 -6.58
C ILE A 96 -0.36 5.92 -5.77
N LEU A 97 -0.34 5.36 -4.56
CA LEU A 97 -1.32 5.62 -3.51
C LEU A 97 -0.69 6.48 -2.41
N TYR A 98 -1.30 7.60 -2.12
CA TYR A 98 -1.00 8.44 -0.96
C TYR A 98 -1.99 8.10 0.15
N PHE A 99 -1.47 7.70 1.30
CA PHE A 99 -2.28 7.42 2.47
C PHE A 99 -2.19 8.57 3.47
N TYR A 100 -3.31 9.21 3.71
CA TYR A 100 -3.47 10.28 4.68
C TYR A 100 -4.22 9.72 5.88
N PHE A 101 -3.60 9.72 7.04
CA PHE A 101 -4.22 9.17 8.24
C PHE A 101 -4.52 10.26 9.27
N ASN A 102 -5.59 10.08 10.00
CA ASN A 102 -6.01 10.91 11.11
C ASN A 102 -6.16 10.12 12.41
N SER A 103 -5.90 8.82 12.38
CA SER A 103 -5.87 7.96 13.56
C SER A 103 -4.74 6.95 13.47
N LEU A 104 -3.99 6.81 14.56
CA LEU A 104 -2.95 5.80 14.75
C LEU A 104 -3.23 5.06 16.05
N GLU A 105 -3.25 3.73 15.99
CA GLU A 105 -3.21 2.88 17.16
C GLU A 105 -1.87 2.16 17.23
N PHE A 106 -1.30 2.14 18.41
CA PHE A 106 -0.08 1.43 18.75
C PHE A 106 -0.41 0.34 19.76
N LEU A 107 0.02 -0.88 19.51
CA LEU A 107 -0.10 -2.00 20.43
C LEU A 107 1.26 -2.64 20.64
N TYR A 108 1.76 -2.58 21.86
CA TYR A 108 2.97 -3.24 22.28
C TYR A 108 2.64 -4.54 23.02
N LEU A 109 3.16 -5.68 22.52
CA LEU A 109 2.92 -6.99 23.08
C LEU A 109 4.03 -7.37 24.07
N GLN A 110 3.69 -7.51 25.34
CA GLN A 110 4.64 -7.93 26.38
C GLN A 110 3.99 -8.86 27.42
N ARG A 111 4.78 -9.73 28.01
CA ARG A 111 4.28 -10.74 28.97
C ARG A 111 3.73 -10.15 30.25
N SER A 112 4.24 -9.00 30.70
CA SER A 112 3.79 -8.27 31.90
C SER A 112 2.46 -7.53 31.71
N GLY A 113 1.88 -7.61 30.52
CA GLY A 113 0.65 -6.93 30.12
C GLY A 113 0.89 -6.01 28.91
N HIS A 114 0.03 -6.17 27.92
CA HIS A 114 0.10 -5.36 26.71
C HIS A 114 -0.14 -3.88 26.97
N ARG A 115 0.32 -3.02 26.07
CA ARG A 115 0.06 -1.58 26.12
C ARG A 115 -0.55 -1.15 24.79
N ARG A 116 -1.70 -0.53 24.83
CA ARG A 116 -2.40 -0.01 23.66
C ARG A 116 -2.71 1.46 23.83
N CYS A 117 -2.31 2.26 22.86
CA CYS A 117 -2.57 3.68 22.83
C CYS A 117 -3.15 4.06 21.48
N LYS A 118 -4.07 5.01 21.46
CA LYS A 118 -4.65 5.60 20.24
C LYS A 118 -4.32 7.08 20.21
N PHE A 119 -3.96 7.54 19.02
CA PHE A 119 -3.73 8.95 18.69
C PHE A 119 -4.75 9.35 17.63
N GLU A 120 -5.39 10.49 17.81
CA GLU A 120 -6.34 11.06 16.85
C GLU A 120 -5.99 12.52 16.57
N TRP A 121 -6.00 12.87 15.29
CA TRP A 121 -5.81 14.23 14.80
C TRP A 121 -7.14 14.77 14.31
N SER A 122 -7.65 15.81 14.95
CA SER A 122 -8.87 16.50 14.58
C SER A 122 -8.67 18.01 14.70
N ASN A 123 -9.01 18.75 13.65
CA ASN A 123 -8.91 20.21 13.60
C ASN A 123 -7.53 20.75 14.04
N GLY A 124 -6.44 20.08 13.59
CA GLY A 124 -5.07 20.45 13.94
C GLY A 124 -4.65 20.14 15.37
N LYS A 125 -5.49 19.48 16.15
CA LYS A 125 -5.20 19.07 17.54
C LYS A 125 -4.97 17.56 17.60
N LEU A 126 -3.98 17.17 18.40
CA LEU A 126 -3.68 15.78 18.73
C LEU A 126 -4.33 15.44 20.07
N GLN A 127 -5.04 14.33 20.11
CA GLN A 127 -5.52 13.68 21.32
C GLN A 127 -4.92 12.28 21.43
N SER A 128 -4.68 11.82 22.64
CA SER A 128 -4.18 10.46 22.90
C SER A 128 -4.94 9.79 24.02
N PHE A 129 -5.14 8.49 23.88
CA PHE A 129 -5.93 7.68 24.81
C PHE A 129 -5.24 6.34 25.04
N TRP A 130 -5.12 5.93 26.31
CA TRP A 130 -4.83 4.55 26.63
C TRP A 130 -6.08 3.70 26.46
N LEU A 131 -5.90 2.54 25.82
CA LEU A 131 -6.99 1.60 25.56
C LEU A 131 -6.69 0.27 26.26
N VAL A 132 -7.73 -0.46 26.58
CA VAL A 132 -7.60 -1.87 26.96
C VAL A 132 -7.09 -2.63 25.74
N PRO A 133 -6.00 -3.42 25.86
CA PRO A 133 -5.41 -4.17 24.77
C PRO A 133 -6.32 -5.24 24.18
#